data_69d2245497c867e59616cba437f43106
#
_entry.id   69d2245497c867e59616cba437f43106
#
_cell.length_a   1.000
_cell.length_b   1.000
_cell.length_c   1.000
_cell.angle_alpha   90.00
_cell.angle_beta   90.00
_cell.angle_gamma   90.00
#
_symmetry.space_group_name_H-M   'P 1'
#
loop_
_entity.id
_entity.type
_entity.pdbx_description
1 polymer ?
#
loop_
_entity_poly.entity_id
_entity_poly.type
_entity_poly.pdbx_seq_one_letter_code
_entity_poly.pdbx_strand_id
1 'polypeptide(L)'
;MKNKFLKNCLALFLITLVAGVSLAFVNEITKEPIAKAQDKARLEAYEVVYPDAQFEALDNTDEILKASSASLKKENLSQCTVDDVLKATDKNGNLIGYVFSATSPSGYGGDVKVAIGVSAKTNKLTGFTVLSH
;
A
#
# COMPACT_ATOMS: atom_id res chain seq x y z
N MET A 1 -45.67 29.90 -9.14
CA MET A 1 -44.89 28.74 -9.59
C MET A 1 -43.37 28.89 -9.31
N LYS A 2 -42.77 30.03 -9.54
CA LYS A 2 -41.31 30.25 -9.32
C LYS A 2 -40.84 29.94 -7.90
N ASN A 3 -41.63 30.31 -6.86
CA ASN A 3 -41.19 30.13 -5.47
C ASN A 3 -41.20 28.66 -4.99
N LYS A 4 -42.06 27.81 -5.56
CA LYS A 4 -42.04 26.35 -5.25
C LYS A 4 -40.85 25.66 -5.90
N PHE A 5 -40.53 26.00 -7.13
CA PHE A 5 -39.37 25.49 -7.84
C PHE A 5 -38.07 25.86 -7.12
N LEU A 6 -37.92 27.12 -6.72
CA LEU A 6 -36.76 27.61 -6.00
C LEU A 6 -36.59 26.92 -4.63
N LYS A 7 -37.69 26.68 -3.90
CA LYS A 7 -37.66 25.96 -2.63
C LYS A 7 -37.22 24.49 -2.82
N ASN A 8 -37.70 23.84 -3.85
CA ASN A 8 -37.31 22.46 -4.14
C ASN A 8 -35.84 22.33 -4.56
N CYS A 9 -35.35 23.27 -5.38
CA CYS A 9 -33.92 23.33 -5.75
C CYS A 9 -33.05 23.59 -4.52
N LEU A 10 -33.45 24.50 -3.63
CA LEU A 10 -32.73 24.80 -2.42
C LEU A 10 -32.71 23.61 -1.44
N ALA A 11 -33.85 22.91 -1.30
CA ALA A 11 -33.94 21.73 -0.46
C ALA A 11 -33.02 20.60 -0.99
N LEU A 12 -33.02 20.36 -2.29
CA LEU A 12 -32.13 19.37 -2.92
C LEU A 12 -30.65 19.75 -2.71
N PHE A 13 -30.30 21.01 -2.92
CA PHE A 13 -28.95 21.51 -2.68
C PHE A 13 -28.52 21.31 -1.23
N LEU A 14 -29.37 21.62 -0.25
CA LEU A 14 -29.07 21.41 1.16
C LEU A 14 -28.85 19.92 1.51
N ILE A 15 -29.68 19.03 0.97
CA ILE A 15 -29.52 17.58 1.21
C ILE A 15 -28.20 17.07 0.64
N THR A 16 -27.85 17.47 -0.58
CA THR A 16 -26.57 17.06 -1.21
C THR A 16 -25.38 17.67 -0.50
N LEU A 17 -25.48 18.90 -0.02
CA LEU A 17 -24.43 19.55 0.77
C LEU A 17 -24.18 18.81 2.09
N VAL A 18 -25.25 18.49 2.83
CA VAL A 18 -25.15 17.74 4.10
C VAL A 18 -24.57 16.36 3.87
N ALA A 19 -25.02 15.65 2.84
CA ALA A 19 -24.48 14.34 2.48
C ALA A 19 -22.99 14.41 2.12
N GLY A 20 -22.58 15.39 1.33
CA GLY A 20 -21.17 15.60 0.95
C GLY A 20 -20.28 15.91 2.15
N VAL A 21 -20.72 16.81 3.02
CA VAL A 21 -19.97 17.15 4.25
C VAL A 21 -19.87 15.95 5.18
N SER A 22 -20.94 15.19 5.35
CA SER A 22 -20.96 13.99 6.21
C SER A 22 -19.99 12.93 5.70
N LEU A 23 -19.95 12.69 4.38
CA LEU A 23 -19.01 11.76 3.76
C LEU A 23 -17.55 12.22 3.91
N ALA A 24 -17.28 13.50 3.72
CA ALA A 24 -15.95 14.06 3.90
C ALA A 24 -15.47 13.92 5.35
N PHE A 25 -16.36 14.17 6.32
CA PHE A 25 -16.04 14.04 7.73
C PHE A 25 -15.75 12.60 8.15
N VAL A 26 -16.56 11.63 7.69
CA VAL A 26 -16.33 10.20 7.92
C VAL A 26 -15.03 9.75 7.30
N ASN A 27 -14.73 10.17 6.07
CA ASN A 27 -13.47 9.84 5.41
C ASN A 27 -12.24 10.33 6.19
N GLU A 28 -12.29 11.56 6.72
CA GLU A 28 -11.16 12.12 7.48
C GLU A 28 -10.93 11.34 8.79
N ILE A 29 -11.98 11.01 9.54
CA ILE A 29 -11.87 10.23 10.78
C ILE A 29 -11.39 8.79 10.50
N THR A 30 -11.80 8.21 9.38
CA THR A 30 -11.52 6.80 9.08
C THR A 30 -10.15 6.60 8.44
N LYS A 31 -9.55 7.64 7.90
CA LYS A 31 -8.26 7.59 7.21
C LYS A 31 -7.11 7.08 8.10
N GLU A 32 -7.00 7.60 9.32
CA GLU A 32 -5.96 7.17 10.27
C GLU A 32 -6.09 5.71 10.71
N PRO A 33 -7.26 5.21 11.17
CA PRO A 33 -7.39 3.81 11.55
C PRO A 33 -7.19 2.85 10.38
N ILE A 34 -7.59 3.22 9.17
CA ILE A 34 -7.34 2.41 7.97
C ILE A 34 -5.84 2.33 7.69
N ALA A 35 -5.11 3.45 7.73
CA ALA A 35 -3.67 3.47 7.52
C ALA A 35 -2.94 2.59 8.55
N LYS A 36 -3.28 2.71 9.83
CA LYS A 36 -2.70 1.89 10.91
C LYS A 36 -3.01 0.40 10.74
N ALA A 37 -4.22 0.04 10.30
CA ALA A 37 -4.59 -1.34 10.06
C ALA A 37 -3.84 -1.93 8.87
N GLN A 38 -3.65 -1.15 7.81
CA GLN A 38 -2.86 -1.56 6.63
C GLN A 38 -1.37 -1.72 6.97
N ASP A 39 -0.79 -0.80 7.75
CA ASP A 39 0.60 -0.91 8.19
C ASP A 39 0.82 -2.14 9.08
N LYS A 40 -0.12 -2.41 9.99
CA LYS A 40 -0.08 -3.60 10.83
C LYS A 40 -0.17 -4.89 10.00
N ALA A 41 -1.13 -4.99 9.10
CA ALA A 41 -1.29 -6.14 8.21
C ALA A 41 -0.04 -6.36 7.33
N ARG A 42 0.59 -5.27 6.88
CA ARG A 42 1.83 -5.31 6.11
C ARG A 42 3.01 -5.84 6.93
N LEU A 43 3.16 -5.37 8.17
CA LEU A 43 4.22 -5.87 9.07
C LEU A 43 4.01 -7.34 9.42
N GLU A 44 2.78 -7.75 9.73
CA GLU A 44 2.45 -9.17 9.96
C GLU A 44 2.79 -10.05 8.74
N ALA A 45 2.53 -9.56 7.54
CA ALA A 45 2.90 -10.26 6.32
C ALA A 45 4.43 -10.33 6.11
N TYR A 46 5.16 -9.30 6.50
CA TYR A 46 6.62 -9.31 6.45
C TYR A 46 7.22 -10.30 7.46
N GLU A 47 6.60 -10.45 8.63
CA GLU A 47 6.98 -11.46 9.62
C GLU A 47 6.77 -12.90 9.10
N VAL A 48 5.78 -13.13 8.25
CA VAL A 48 5.59 -14.42 7.57
C VAL A 48 6.76 -14.75 6.63
N VAL A 49 7.28 -13.72 5.95
CA VAL A 49 8.40 -13.86 5.01
C VAL A 49 9.74 -13.95 5.73
N TYR A 50 9.90 -13.25 6.83
CA TYR A 50 11.08 -13.26 7.69
C TYR A 50 10.66 -13.33 9.17
N PRO A 51 10.46 -14.54 9.72
CA PRO A 51 10.14 -14.70 11.13
C PRO A 51 11.23 -14.14 12.04
N ASP A 52 10.82 -13.44 13.11
CA ASP A 52 11.71 -12.83 14.10
C ASP A 52 12.63 -11.69 13.58
N ALA A 53 12.41 -11.18 12.37
CA ALA A 53 13.16 -10.05 11.83
C ALA A 53 12.60 -8.70 12.32
N GLN A 54 13.48 -7.73 12.39
CA GLN A 54 13.12 -6.32 12.52
C GLN A 54 13.19 -5.65 11.16
N PHE A 55 12.20 -4.79 10.85
CA PHE A 55 12.11 -4.13 9.56
C PHE A 55 12.39 -2.65 9.72
N GLU A 56 13.34 -2.15 8.95
CA GLU A 56 13.74 -0.74 8.98
C GLU A 56 13.74 -0.17 7.56
N ALA A 57 13.36 1.10 7.45
CA ALA A 57 13.42 1.80 6.17
C ALA A 57 14.87 1.94 5.68
N LEU A 58 15.05 1.96 4.37
CA LEU A 58 16.34 2.27 3.75
C LEU A 58 16.44 3.78 3.51
N ASP A 59 17.63 4.33 3.72
CA ASP A 59 17.90 5.76 3.50
C ASP A 59 17.73 6.18 2.04
N ASN A 60 17.90 5.25 1.09
CA ASN A 60 17.80 5.46 -0.35
C ASN A 60 16.60 4.78 -1.01
N THR A 61 15.50 4.62 -0.30
CA THR A 61 14.27 3.96 -0.78
C THR A 61 13.79 4.54 -2.12
N ASP A 62 13.79 5.86 -2.29
CA ASP A 62 13.32 6.53 -3.51
C ASP A 62 14.17 6.17 -4.75
N GLU A 63 15.47 6.04 -4.59
CA GLU A 63 16.37 5.63 -5.68
C GLU A 63 16.13 4.18 -6.09
N ILE A 64 15.91 3.31 -5.10
CA ILE A 64 15.62 1.89 -5.33
C ILE A 64 14.27 1.74 -6.04
N LEU A 65 13.24 2.47 -5.63
CA LEU A 65 11.93 2.45 -6.26
C LEU A 65 11.98 2.93 -7.72
N LYS A 66 12.75 3.98 -8.00
CA LYS A 66 12.98 4.46 -9.38
C LYS A 66 13.72 3.43 -10.23
N ALA A 67 14.78 2.82 -9.70
CA ALA A 67 15.54 1.78 -10.39
C ALA A 67 14.68 0.54 -10.66
N SER A 68 13.84 0.14 -9.69
CA SER A 68 12.89 -0.97 -9.83
C SER A 68 11.86 -0.69 -10.94
N SER A 69 11.31 0.50 -10.98
CA SER A 69 10.37 0.92 -12.03
C SER A 69 11.00 0.90 -13.42
N ALA A 70 12.28 1.29 -13.54
CA ALA A 70 13.01 1.22 -14.80
C ALA A 70 13.26 -0.23 -15.25
N SER A 71 13.56 -1.13 -14.30
CA SER A 71 13.76 -2.55 -14.56
C SER A 71 12.46 -3.25 -14.97
N LEU A 72 11.35 -2.97 -14.29
CA LEU A 72 10.03 -3.50 -14.64
C LEU A 72 9.59 -3.10 -16.05
N LYS A 73 9.90 -1.87 -16.46
CA LYS A 73 9.62 -1.42 -17.85
C LYS A 73 10.41 -2.20 -18.89
N LYS A 74 11.66 -2.56 -18.61
CA LYS A 74 12.49 -3.37 -19.53
C LYS A 74 11.96 -4.79 -19.72
N GLU A 75 11.38 -5.35 -18.65
CA GLU A 75 10.81 -6.71 -18.65
C GLU A 75 9.34 -6.77 -19.11
N ASN A 76 8.81 -5.68 -19.70
CA ASN A 76 7.39 -5.56 -20.10
C ASN A 76 6.39 -5.68 -18.92
N LEU A 77 6.83 -5.40 -17.71
CA LEU A 77 6.03 -5.38 -16.49
C LEU A 77 5.72 -3.93 -16.04
N SER A 78 5.57 -3.01 -16.99
CA SER A 78 5.35 -1.59 -16.73
C SER A 78 4.08 -1.27 -15.94
N GLN A 79 3.14 -2.22 -15.89
CA GLN A 79 1.92 -2.11 -15.09
C GLN A 79 2.14 -2.41 -13.60
N CYS A 80 3.18 -3.18 -13.27
CA CYS A 80 3.51 -3.51 -11.89
C CYS A 80 4.29 -2.38 -11.25
N THR A 81 4.09 -2.20 -9.94
CA THR A 81 4.83 -1.22 -9.14
C THR A 81 5.48 -1.90 -7.94
N VAL A 82 6.66 -1.43 -7.56
CA VAL A 82 7.22 -1.71 -6.23
C VAL A 82 6.82 -0.55 -5.34
N ASP A 83 6.07 -0.85 -4.28
CA ASP A 83 5.47 0.18 -3.43
C ASP A 83 6.38 0.57 -2.27
N ASP A 84 7.12 -0.40 -1.74
CA ASP A 84 7.95 -0.21 -0.56
C ASP A 84 9.10 -1.23 -0.51
N VAL A 85 10.21 -0.83 0.09
CA VAL A 85 11.38 -1.68 0.32
C VAL A 85 11.91 -1.43 1.72
N LEU A 86 12.06 -2.50 2.51
CA LEU A 86 12.60 -2.46 3.86
C LEU A 86 13.79 -3.42 3.98
N LYS A 87 14.75 -3.06 4.82
CA LYS A 87 15.78 -4.01 5.24
C LYS A 87 15.26 -4.86 6.38
N ALA A 88 15.54 -6.15 6.33
CA ALA A 88 15.27 -7.09 7.40
C ALA A 88 16.56 -7.37 8.15
N THR A 89 16.54 -7.17 9.48
CA THR A 89 17.67 -7.41 10.37
C THR A 89 17.30 -8.44 11.43
N ASP A 90 18.29 -9.15 11.93
CA ASP A 90 18.11 -10.05 13.05
C ASP A 90 18.04 -9.27 14.39
N LYS A 91 17.81 -9.99 15.49
CA LYS A 91 17.77 -9.41 16.85
C LYS A 91 19.08 -8.74 17.28
N ASN A 92 20.17 -8.99 16.57
CA ASN A 92 21.50 -8.41 16.85
C ASN A 92 21.78 -7.21 15.92
N GLY A 93 20.84 -6.82 15.06
CA GLY A 93 21.00 -5.74 14.10
C GLY A 93 21.75 -6.12 12.81
N ASN A 94 22.06 -7.40 12.59
CA ASN A 94 22.72 -7.83 11.35
C ASN A 94 21.72 -7.92 10.22
N LEU A 95 22.12 -7.44 9.04
CA LEU A 95 21.30 -7.53 7.84
C LEU A 95 21.16 -8.98 7.39
N ILE A 96 19.93 -9.48 7.33
CA ILE A 96 19.60 -10.82 6.85
C ILE A 96 19.00 -10.81 5.44
N GLY A 97 18.34 -9.72 5.07
CA GLY A 97 17.75 -9.60 3.76
C GLY A 97 16.99 -8.31 3.55
N TYR A 98 16.18 -8.33 2.51
CA TYR A 98 15.29 -7.23 2.14
C TYR A 98 13.88 -7.78 1.92
N VAL A 99 12.90 -6.99 2.30
CA VAL A 99 11.49 -7.26 2.01
C VAL A 99 10.94 -6.11 1.21
N PHE A 100 10.20 -6.40 0.17
CA PHE A 100 9.53 -5.38 -0.63
C PHE A 100 8.11 -5.78 -0.93
N SER A 101 7.25 -4.79 -1.05
CA SER A 101 5.89 -4.96 -1.51
C SER A 101 5.79 -4.52 -2.98
N ALA A 102 5.05 -5.30 -3.74
CA ALA A 102 4.78 -5.02 -5.14
C ALA A 102 3.30 -5.18 -5.44
N THR A 103 2.78 -4.33 -6.30
CA THR A 103 1.38 -4.33 -6.75
C THR A 103 1.31 -4.60 -8.24
N SER A 104 0.43 -5.53 -8.61
CA SER A 104 0.05 -5.80 -9.99
C SER A 104 -1.43 -5.46 -10.18
N PRO A 105 -1.80 -4.61 -11.15
CA PRO A 105 -3.19 -4.28 -11.45
C PRO A 105 -3.90 -5.35 -12.30
N SER A 106 -3.22 -6.43 -12.64
CA SER A 106 -3.74 -7.48 -13.52
C SER A 106 -4.45 -8.62 -12.79
N GLY A 107 -4.87 -8.41 -11.54
CA GLY A 107 -5.67 -9.39 -10.82
C GLY A 107 -7.10 -9.50 -11.34
N TYR A 108 -7.73 -10.67 -11.17
CA TYR A 108 -9.10 -10.93 -11.65
C TYR A 108 -10.14 -10.01 -10.97
N GLY A 109 -9.96 -9.69 -9.69
CA GLY A 109 -10.86 -8.84 -8.91
C GLY A 109 -10.34 -7.41 -8.65
N GLY A 110 -9.16 -7.07 -9.16
CA GLY A 110 -8.50 -5.78 -8.91
C GLY A 110 -7.01 -5.92 -8.71
N ASP A 111 -6.43 -4.98 -7.96
CA ASP A 111 -5.00 -4.97 -7.68
C ASP A 111 -4.60 -6.13 -6.76
N VAL A 112 -3.60 -6.89 -7.16
CA VAL A 112 -2.96 -7.91 -6.31
C VAL A 112 -1.68 -7.32 -5.73
N LYS A 113 -1.61 -7.27 -4.41
CA LYS A 113 -0.45 -6.81 -3.67
C LYS A 113 0.25 -7.97 -2.97
N VAL A 114 1.56 -8.07 -3.15
CA VAL A 114 2.38 -9.15 -2.58
C VAL A 114 3.55 -8.58 -1.78
N ALA A 115 3.94 -9.26 -0.71
CA ALA A 115 5.19 -9.05 -0.02
C ALA A 115 6.18 -10.16 -0.41
N ILE A 116 7.41 -9.78 -0.69
CA ILE A 116 8.45 -10.66 -1.19
C ILE A 116 9.71 -10.43 -0.36
N GLY A 117 10.33 -11.52 0.12
CA GLY A 117 11.59 -11.46 0.83
C GLY A 117 12.75 -12.01 0.01
N VAL A 118 13.88 -11.34 0.08
CA VAL A 118 15.13 -11.73 -0.60
C VAL A 118 16.28 -11.76 0.40
N SER A 119 17.01 -12.85 0.44
CA SER A 119 18.19 -13.00 1.30
C SER A 119 19.34 -12.14 0.84
N ALA A 120 19.93 -11.36 1.74
CA ALA A 120 21.12 -10.56 1.45
C ALA A 120 22.37 -11.41 1.18
N LYS A 121 22.43 -12.64 1.69
CA LYS A 121 23.57 -13.53 1.53
C LYS A 121 23.56 -14.29 0.21
N THR A 122 22.40 -14.73 -0.22
CA THR A 122 22.27 -15.65 -1.36
C THR A 122 21.62 -15.00 -2.58
N ASN A 123 21.06 -13.81 -2.44
CA ASN A 123 20.22 -13.13 -3.43
C ASN A 123 19.07 -13.99 -3.96
N LYS A 124 18.61 -14.92 -3.11
CA LYS A 124 17.49 -15.82 -3.43
C LYS A 124 16.23 -15.36 -2.69
N LEU A 125 15.11 -15.69 -3.29
CA LEU A 125 13.80 -15.55 -2.68
C LEU A 125 13.75 -16.39 -1.39
N THR A 126 13.38 -15.76 -0.27
CA THR A 126 13.17 -16.44 1.02
C THR A 126 11.73 -16.86 1.19
N GLY A 127 10.80 -16.06 0.69
CA GLY A 127 9.38 -16.33 0.73
C GLY A 127 8.59 -15.22 0.08
N PHE A 128 7.30 -15.43 -0.07
CA PHE A 128 6.35 -14.40 -0.47
C PHE A 128 5.01 -14.65 0.21
N THR A 129 4.23 -13.60 0.36
CA THR A 129 2.85 -13.67 0.86
C THR A 129 1.97 -12.64 0.16
N VAL A 130 0.67 -12.92 0.08
CA VAL A 130 -0.30 -11.99 -0.55
C VAL A 130 -0.83 -11.06 0.53
N LEU A 131 -0.73 -9.75 0.28
CA LEU A 131 -1.22 -8.69 1.17
C LEU A 131 -2.69 -8.35 0.89
N SER A 132 -3.06 -8.31 -0.39
CA SER A 132 -4.44 -8.08 -0.84
C SER A 132 -4.66 -8.64 -2.24
N HIS A 133 -5.89 -9.01 -2.52
CA HIS A 133 -6.35 -9.54 -3.81
C HIS A 133 -7.82 -9.19 -4.06
#